data_4a2cde964757140635ae8e13ced5bef3
#
_entry.id   4a2cde964757140635ae8e13ced5bef3
#
_cell.length_a   1.000
_cell.length_b   1.000
_cell.length_c   1.000
_cell.angle_alpha   90.00
_cell.angle_beta   90.00
_cell.angle_gamma   90.00
#
_symmetry.space_group_name_H-M   'P 1'
#
loop_
_entity.id
_entity.type
_entity.pdbx_description
1 polymer ?
#
loop_
_entity_poly.entity_id
_entity_poly.type
_entity_poly.pdbx_seq_one_letter_code
_entity_poly.pdbx_strand_id
1 'polypeptide(L)'
;MKMFKELNHVSITVTDVAKAREFYTGVLGFEEIPRPAFNFPGIWYGLGNGLSLHIILNDELVRPAVERETILARYGHFALWTEDADATAKHIEELGLPCRDVVSGPTGLRQIFVKDPDGNMVEFIGPTASKEAVRRMESPATA
;
A
#
# COMPACT_ATOMS: atom_id res chain seq x y z
N MET A 1 20.61 25.86 7.28
CA MET A 1 20.98 24.74 6.37
C MET A 1 20.08 23.56 6.60
N LYS A 2 19.52 23.00 5.55
CA LYS A 2 18.69 21.78 5.66
C LYS A 2 19.60 20.56 5.77
N MET A 3 19.57 19.89 6.90
CA MET A 3 20.40 18.71 7.17
C MET A 3 19.87 17.46 6.46
N PHE A 4 18.53 17.33 6.34
CA PHE A 4 17.86 16.21 5.69
C PHE A 4 17.40 16.63 4.31
N LYS A 5 17.50 15.73 3.32
CA LYS A 5 17.21 16.05 1.92
C LYS A 5 15.82 15.55 1.49
N GLU A 6 15.67 14.25 1.45
CA GLU A 6 14.51 13.60 0.85
C GLU A 6 14.29 12.22 1.47
N LEU A 7 13.13 11.64 1.20
CA LEU A 7 12.83 10.27 1.58
C LEU A 7 13.69 9.31 0.75
N ASN A 8 14.32 8.34 1.40
CA ASN A 8 15.11 7.30 0.73
C ASN A 8 14.29 6.05 0.46
N HIS A 9 13.62 5.53 1.48
CA HIS A 9 12.80 4.33 1.39
C HIS A 9 11.70 4.31 2.44
N VAL A 10 10.75 3.42 2.21
CA VAL A 10 9.74 3.00 3.19
C VAL A 10 10.04 1.54 3.54
N SER A 11 9.99 1.20 4.81
CA SER A 11 10.20 -0.17 5.28
C SER A 11 8.94 -0.69 5.97
N ILE A 12 8.52 -1.89 5.61
CA ILE A 12 7.40 -2.59 6.23
C ILE A 12 7.81 -4.00 6.64
N THR A 13 7.09 -4.52 7.61
CA THR A 13 7.37 -5.84 8.18
C THR A 13 6.28 -6.82 7.77
N VAL A 14 6.69 -8.02 7.40
CA VAL A 14 5.79 -9.12 7.01
C VAL A 14 6.16 -10.40 7.76
N THR A 15 5.19 -11.29 7.91
CA THR A 15 5.39 -12.58 8.57
C THR A 15 5.75 -13.71 7.61
N ASP A 16 5.56 -13.49 6.31
CA ASP A 16 5.82 -14.47 5.26
C ASP A 16 6.23 -13.75 3.97
N VAL A 17 7.50 -13.92 3.58
CA VAL A 17 8.05 -13.27 2.39
C VAL A 17 7.42 -13.77 1.09
N ALA A 18 7.05 -15.06 1.03
CA ALA A 18 6.42 -15.63 -0.17
C ALA A 18 5.03 -15.01 -0.39
N LYS A 19 4.23 -14.89 0.66
CA LYS A 19 2.91 -14.23 0.59
C LYS A 19 3.03 -12.74 0.25
N ALA A 20 4.04 -12.07 0.80
CA ALA A 20 4.31 -10.67 0.45
C ALA A 20 4.64 -10.55 -1.04
N ARG A 21 5.47 -11.44 -1.59
CA ARG A 21 5.80 -11.44 -3.02
C ARG A 21 4.58 -11.70 -3.89
N GLU A 22 3.72 -12.64 -3.51
CA GLU A 22 2.46 -12.89 -4.23
C GLU A 22 1.59 -11.62 -4.29
N PHE A 23 1.53 -10.87 -3.21
CA PHE A 23 0.75 -9.64 -3.15
C PHE A 23 1.41 -8.49 -3.93
N TYR A 24 2.65 -8.13 -3.59
CA TYR A 24 3.30 -6.95 -4.19
C TYR A 24 3.70 -7.17 -5.64
N THR A 25 4.32 -8.29 -5.97
CA THR A 25 4.68 -8.62 -7.34
C THR A 25 3.49 -9.14 -8.12
N GLY A 26 2.79 -10.15 -7.57
CA GLY A 26 1.75 -10.87 -8.29
C GLY A 26 0.46 -10.09 -8.44
N VAL A 27 -0.03 -9.47 -7.36
CA VAL A 27 -1.32 -8.77 -7.36
C VAL A 27 -1.16 -7.30 -7.76
N LEU A 28 -0.26 -6.56 -7.11
CA LEU A 28 -0.08 -5.13 -7.38
C LEU A 28 0.87 -4.84 -8.55
N GLY A 29 1.66 -5.80 -8.98
CA GLY A 29 2.58 -5.62 -10.10
C GLY A 29 3.79 -4.74 -9.82
N PHE A 30 4.23 -4.65 -8.57
CA PHE A 30 5.42 -3.89 -8.21
C PHE A 30 6.67 -4.56 -8.78
N GLU A 31 7.63 -3.75 -9.20
CA GLU A 31 8.88 -4.22 -9.77
C GLU A 31 9.91 -4.50 -8.67
N GLU A 32 10.32 -5.76 -8.56
CA GLU A 32 11.37 -6.19 -7.64
C GLU A 32 12.72 -5.70 -8.13
N ILE A 33 13.51 -5.07 -7.25
CA ILE A 33 14.84 -4.55 -7.57
C ILE A 33 15.92 -5.32 -6.79
N PRO A 34 17.20 -5.28 -7.25
CA PRO A 34 18.29 -5.93 -6.55
C PRO A 34 18.39 -5.51 -5.09
N ARG A 35 18.54 -6.49 -4.22
CA ARG A 35 18.69 -6.31 -2.78
C ARG A 35 20.06 -6.81 -2.34
N PRO A 36 20.82 -6.03 -1.55
CA PRO A 36 22.06 -6.53 -0.96
C PRO A 36 21.85 -7.82 -0.16
N ALA A 37 22.90 -8.62 -0.06
CA ALA A 37 22.86 -9.91 0.63
C ALA A 37 22.88 -9.73 2.16
N PHE A 38 21.78 -9.25 2.72
CA PHE A 38 21.60 -9.19 4.16
C PHE A 38 21.40 -10.58 4.76
N ASN A 39 21.70 -10.71 6.05
CA ASN A 39 21.54 -11.98 6.78
C ASN A 39 20.09 -12.20 7.30
N PHE A 40 19.13 -11.49 6.77
CA PHE A 40 17.71 -11.66 7.05
C PHE A 40 16.90 -11.61 5.75
N PRO A 41 15.81 -12.39 5.65
CA PRO A 41 14.97 -12.40 4.45
C PRO A 41 14.21 -11.08 4.23
N GLY A 42 14.01 -10.75 2.97
CA GLY A 42 13.27 -9.56 2.57
C GLY A 42 13.24 -9.39 1.07
N ILE A 43 12.55 -8.36 0.61
CA ILE A 43 12.42 -7.98 -0.79
C ILE A 43 12.55 -6.48 -0.90
N TRP A 44 13.13 -6.00 -2.00
CA TRP A 44 13.13 -4.59 -2.34
C TRP A 44 12.32 -4.35 -3.61
N TYR A 45 11.47 -3.34 -3.59
CA TYR A 45 10.69 -2.88 -4.72
C TYR A 45 11.02 -1.45 -5.08
N GLY A 46 11.12 -1.15 -6.38
CA GLY A 46 11.28 0.21 -6.87
C GLY A 46 9.95 0.97 -6.81
N LEU A 47 9.99 2.19 -6.30
CA LEU A 47 8.83 3.09 -6.23
C LEU A 47 8.96 4.32 -7.15
N GLY A 48 9.98 4.34 -7.99
CA GLY A 48 10.28 5.50 -8.83
C GLY A 48 11.14 6.56 -8.14
N ASN A 49 11.79 7.40 -8.92
CA ASN A 49 12.62 8.52 -8.44
C ASN A 49 13.70 8.14 -7.41
N GLY A 50 14.23 6.92 -7.49
CA GLY A 50 15.22 6.43 -6.54
C GLY A 50 14.65 5.98 -5.19
N LEU A 51 13.35 6.04 -5.00
CA LEU A 51 12.66 5.54 -3.81
C LEU A 51 12.44 4.04 -3.90
N SER A 52 12.47 3.37 -2.77
CA SER A 52 12.20 1.92 -2.70
C SER A 52 11.33 1.55 -1.50
N LEU A 53 10.63 0.43 -1.64
CA LEU A 53 9.93 -0.24 -0.57
C LEU A 53 10.77 -1.44 -0.11
N HIS A 54 11.09 -1.49 1.16
CA HIS A 54 11.81 -2.60 1.76
C HIS A 54 10.85 -3.47 2.55
N ILE A 55 10.68 -4.71 2.13
CA ILE A 55 9.96 -5.74 2.87
C ILE A 55 10.96 -6.47 3.75
N ILE A 56 10.66 -6.56 5.04
CA ILE A 56 11.51 -7.21 6.04
C ILE A 56 10.72 -8.30 6.73
N LEU A 57 11.29 -9.50 6.80
CA LEU A 57 10.68 -10.60 7.55
C LEU A 57 10.76 -10.36 9.06
N ASN A 58 9.65 -10.53 9.73
CA ASN A 58 9.57 -10.73 11.16
C ASN A 58 8.43 -11.73 11.44
N ASP A 59 8.77 -13.00 11.52
CA ASP A 59 7.81 -14.09 11.70
C ASP A 59 7.23 -14.16 13.12
N GLU A 60 7.77 -13.37 14.04
CA GLU A 60 7.22 -13.21 15.40
C GLU A 60 6.21 -12.05 15.51
N LEU A 61 6.04 -11.27 14.44
CA LEU A 61 5.10 -10.15 14.45
C LEU A 61 3.67 -10.64 14.67
N VAL A 62 3.01 -10.08 15.69
CA VAL A 62 1.59 -10.30 15.94
C VAL A 62 0.85 -8.99 15.79
N ARG A 63 -0.14 -8.98 14.91
CA ARG A 63 -1.03 -7.83 14.72
C ARG A 63 -2.47 -8.31 14.95
N PRO A 64 -3.26 -7.63 15.79
CA PRO A 64 -4.66 -8.01 16.01
C PRO A 64 -5.45 -8.10 14.71
N ALA A 65 -6.37 -9.07 14.62
CA ALA A 65 -7.16 -9.27 13.40
C ALA A 65 -7.93 -8.01 12.99
N VAL A 66 -8.51 -7.30 13.94
CA VAL A 66 -9.21 -6.04 13.66
C VAL A 66 -8.30 -5.01 12.99
N GLU A 67 -7.04 -4.91 13.42
CA GLU A 67 -6.09 -3.98 12.82
C GLU A 67 -5.65 -4.43 11.43
N ARG A 68 -5.45 -5.74 11.21
CA ARG A 68 -5.09 -6.29 9.91
C ARG A 68 -6.20 -6.10 8.86
N GLU A 69 -7.45 -6.19 9.28
CA GLU A 69 -8.60 -6.23 8.39
C GLU A 69 -9.28 -4.87 8.21
N THR A 70 -9.09 -3.95 9.17
CA THR A 70 -9.73 -2.64 9.13
C THR A 70 -8.93 -1.64 8.28
N ILE A 71 -9.58 -1.03 7.30
CA ILE A 71 -8.95 -0.03 6.43
C ILE A 71 -9.42 1.37 6.84
N LEU A 72 -8.59 2.07 7.62
CA LEU A 72 -8.84 3.44 8.06
C LEU A 72 -7.68 4.36 7.66
N ALA A 73 -7.99 5.47 7.01
CA ALA A 73 -6.98 6.44 6.56
C ALA A 73 -6.09 6.97 7.69
N ARG A 74 -6.56 6.91 8.93
CA ARG A 74 -5.78 7.35 10.11
C ARG A 74 -4.72 6.34 10.56
N TYR A 75 -4.73 5.11 10.06
CA TYR A 75 -3.66 4.16 10.33
C TYR A 75 -2.41 4.50 9.53
N GLY A 76 -1.24 4.13 10.05
CA GLY A 76 0.01 4.31 9.33
C GLY A 76 -0.01 3.63 7.97
N HIS A 77 0.43 4.34 6.94
CA HIS A 77 0.47 3.86 5.58
C HIS A 77 1.50 4.66 4.76
N PHE A 78 1.79 4.18 3.58
CA PHE A 78 2.49 4.95 2.58
C PHE A 78 1.63 5.10 1.33
N ALA A 79 1.81 6.20 0.62
CA ALA A 79 1.00 6.53 -0.54
C ALA A 79 1.84 6.61 -1.82
N LEU A 80 1.28 6.04 -2.88
CA LEU A 80 1.84 6.10 -4.24
C LEU A 80 0.97 6.99 -5.10
N TRP A 81 1.62 7.87 -5.83
CA TRP A 81 0.93 8.71 -6.80
C TRP A 81 0.51 7.88 -8.01
N THR A 82 -0.73 8.05 -8.46
CA THR A 82 -1.21 7.49 -9.71
C THR A 82 -1.63 8.61 -10.66
N GLU A 83 -1.42 8.42 -11.95
CA GLU A 83 -1.81 9.40 -12.96
C GLU A 83 -3.33 9.41 -13.20
N ASP A 84 -3.99 8.28 -12.96
CA ASP A 84 -5.44 8.09 -13.14
C ASP A 84 -5.98 7.21 -12.01
N ALA A 85 -6.56 7.88 -11.02
CA ALA A 85 -7.12 7.18 -9.86
C ALA A 85 -8.40 6.41 -10.19
N ASP A 86 -9.13 6.81 -11.23
CA ASP A 86 -10.34 6.10 -11.65
C ASP A 86 -9.98 4.75 -12.29
N ALA A 87 -8.96 4.73 -13.13
CA ALA A 87 -8.43 3.51 -13.70
C ALA A 87 -7.84 2.59 -12.61
N THR A 88 -7.14 3.18 -11.64
CA THR A 88 -6.58 2.44 -10.50
C THR A 88 -7.68 1.81 -9.67
N ALA A 89 -8.73 2.54 -9.33
CA ALA A 89 -9.86 2.03 -8.57
C ALA A 89 -10.55 0.87 -9.28
N LYS A 90 -10.76 1.00 -10.59
CA LYS A 90 -11.33 -0.07 -11.41
C LYS A 90 -10.46 -1.32 -11.39
N HIS A 91 -9.14 -1.15 -11.53
CA HIS A 91 -8.21 -2.27 -11.48
C HIS A 91 -8.24 -2.99 -10.13
N ILE A 92 -8.23 -2.25 -9.02
CA ILE A 92 -8.33 -2.82 -7.67
C ILE A 92 -9.64 -3.60 -7.49
N GLU A 93 -10.74 -3.09 -8.06
CA GLU A 93 -12.02 -3.80 -8.06
C GLU A 93 -11.97 -5.10 -8.84
N GLU A 94 -11.39 -5.08 -10.04
CA GLU A 94 -11.23 -6.26 -10.89
C GLU A 94 -10.35 -7.34 -10.22
N LEU A 95 -9.39 -6.94 -9.40
CA LEU A 95 -8.58 -7.86 -8.59
C LEU A 95 -9.37 -8.45 -7.40
N GLY A 96 -10.54 -7.94 -7.09
CA GLY A 96 -11.34 -8.40 -5.95
C GLY A 96 -10.76 -8.03 -4.59
N LEU A 97 -9.87 -7.06 -4.52
CA LEU A 97 -9.26 -6.63 -3.28
C LEU A 97 -10.23 -5.78 -2.45
N PRO A 98 -10.39 -6.07 -1.15
CA PRO A 98 -11.04 -5.14 -0.24
C PRO A 98 -10.31 -3.80 -0.25
N CYS A 99 -11.04 -2.72 -0.36
CA CYS A 99 -10.45 -1.39 -0.39
C CYS A 99 -11.35 -0.34 0.24
N ARG A 100 -10.75 0.74 0.69
CA ARG A 100 -11.43 1.98 0.97
C ARG A 100 -11.18 2.93 -0.19
N ASP A 101 -12.23 3.44 -0.79
CA ASP A 101 -12.18 4.25 -2.00
C ASP A 101 -12.97 5.54 -1.76
N VAL A 102 -12.29 6.67 -1.68
CA VAL A 102 -12.88 7.96 -1.32
C VAL A 102 -12.33 9.10 -2.16
N VAL A 103 -13.12 10.13 -2.37
CA VAL A 103 -12.63 11.41 -2.91
C VAL A 103 -12.50 12.39 -1.75
N SER A 104 -11.31 12.95 -1.60
CA SER A 104 -11.03 13.96 -0.57
C SER A 104 -11.70 15.28 -0.95
N GLY A 105 -12.60 15.76 -0.12
CA GLY A 105 -13.23 17.06 -0.33
C GLY A 105 -12.22 18.22 -0.43
N PRO A 106 -11.28 18.34 0.52
CA PRO A 106 -10.29 19.43 0.51
C PRO A 106 -9.34 19.43 -0.68
N THR A 107 -8.92 18.25 -1.17
CA THR A 107 -7.93 18.14 -2.24
C THR A 107 -8.52 17.81 -3.61
N GLY A 108 -9.72 17.25 -3.65
CA GLY A 108 -10.33 16.75 -4.88
C GLY A 108 -9.68 15.48 -5.43
N LEU A 109 -8.70 14.91 -4.72
CA LEU A 109 -8.01 13.69 -5.14
C LEU A 109 -8.76 12.45 -4.66
N ARG A 110 -8.71 11.39 -5.45
CA ARG A 110 -9.22 10.08 -5.11
C ARG A 110 -8.15 9.27 -4.43
N GLN A 111 -8.52 8.63 -3.33
CA GLN A 111 -7.62 7.85 -2.47
C GLN A 111 -8.17 6.43 -2.37
N ILE A 112 -7.37 5.45 -2.76
CA ILE A 112 -7.71 4.04 -2.72
C ILE A 112 -6.73 3.35 -1.78
N PHE A 113 -7.23 2.79 -0.69
CA PHE A 113 -6.45 2.12 0.35
C PHE A 113 -6.67 0.61 0.25
N VAL A 114 -5.60 -0.14 0.23
CA VAL A 114 -5.60 -1.61 0.28
C VAL A 114 -4.68 -2.10 1.38
N LYS A 115 -4.87 -3.34 1.83
CA LYS A 115 -3.98 -3.97 2.80
C LYS A 115 -3.33 -5.21 2.22
N ASP A 116 -2.06 -5.39 2.60
CA ASP A 116 -1.35 -6.63 2.32
C ASP A 116 -1.81 -7.75 3.28
N PRO A 117 -1.34 -9.00 3.11
CA PRO A 117 -1.73 -10.12 3.98
C PRO A 117 -1.42 -9.91 5.47
N ASP A 118 -0.45 -9.09 5.81
CA ASP A 118 -0.09 -8.77 7.20
C ASP A 118 -0.78 -7.51 7.73
N GLY A 119 -1.59 -6.86 6.90
CA GLY A 119 -2.30 -5.64 7.26
C GLY A 119 -1.49 -4.35 7.11
N ASN A 120 -0.36 -4.38 6.42
CA ASN A 120 0.31 -3.16 6.00
C ASN A 120 -0.55 -2.45 4.95
N MET A 121 -0.72 -1.14 5.10
CA MET A 121 -1.63 -0.39 4.26
C MET A 121 -0.90 0.41 3.20
N VAL A 122 -1.38 0.29 1.97
CA VAL A 122 -0.91 1.03 0.79
C VAL A 122 -2.03 1.92 0.30
N GLU A 123 -1.73 3.18 0.05
CA GLU A 123 -2.64 4.13 -0.59
C GLU A 123 -2.19 4.40 -2.02
N PHE A 124 -3.14 4.42 -2.93
CA PHE A 124 -2.98 5.01 -4.26
C PHE A 124 -3.76 6.31 -4.30
N ILE A 125 -3.09 7.40 -4.66
CA ILE A 125 -3.69 8.73 -4.66
C ILE A 125 -3.44 9.43 -6.00
N GLY A 126 -4.47 10.06 -6.56
CA GLY A 126 -4.32 10.77 -7.81
C GLY A 126 -5.57 11.50 -8.27
N PRO A 127 -5.49 12.13 -9.47
CA PRO A 127 -6.60 12.85 -10.04
C PRO A 127 -7.76 11.92 -10.39
N THR A 128 -8.97 12.46 -10.33
CA THR A 128 -10.20 11.76 -10.65
C THR A 128 -11.17 12.68 -11.39
N ALA A 129 -11.93 12.13 -12.32
CA ALA A 129 -13.08 12.79 -12.92
C ALA A 129 -14.36 12.54 -12.09
N SER A 130 -14.33 11.58 -11.17
CA SER A 130 -15.46 11.28 -10.29
C SER A 130 -15.61 12.35 -9.21
N LYS A 131 -16.83 12.76 -8.93
CA LYS A 131 -17.16 13.65 -7.81
C LYS A 131 -17.46 12.89 -6.54
N GLU A 132 -17.83 11.61 -6.69
CA GLU A 132 -18.17 10.72 -5.59
C GLU A 132 -17.47 9.38 -5.81
N ALA A 133 -16.69 8.96 -4.83
CA ALA A 133 -16.08 7.64 -4.86
C ALA A 133 -16.90 6.67 -4.00
N VAL A 134 -17.07 5.46 -4.52
CA VAL A 134 -17.77 4.40 -3.82
C VAL A 134 -16.87 3.86 -2.72
N ARG A 135 -17.40 3.76 -1.51
CA ARG A 135 -16.74 3.06 -0.44
C ARG A 135 -16.90 1.56 -0.62
N ARG A 136 -15.82 0.93 -1.00
CA ARG A 136 -15.83 -0.52 -1.15
C ARG A 136 -14.94 -1.14 -0.11
N MET A 137 -15.51 -1.48 1.05
CA MET A 137 -14.80 -2.13 1.94
C MET A 137 -15.35 -3.05 2.41
N GLU A 138 -15.04 -3.71 2.77
CA GLU A 138 -15.03 -4.03 3.40
C GLU A 138 -14.87 -4.96 4.45
N SER A 139 -14.13 -4.88 5.35
CA SER A 139 -14.18 -5.40 6.70
C SER A 139 -15.36 -4.78 7.45
N PRO A 140 -16.16 -5.55 8.20
CA PRO A 140 -17.26 -5.01 9.00
C PRO A 140 -16.82 -3.93 10.01
N ALA A 141 -15.57 -3.99 10.45
CA ALA A 141 -15.02 -3.06 11.43
C ALA A 141 -14.73 -1.67 10.87
N THR A 142 -14.91 -1.45 9.56
CA THR A 142 -14.61 -0.17 8.90
C THR A 142 -15.83 0.65 8.55
N ALA A 143 -16.97 0.17 8.89
CA ALA A 143 -18.22 0.84 8.60
C ALA A 143 -18.30 2.26 9.17
#